data_82f1bedc8bfeb49ea061ec863b902729
#
_entry.id   82f1bedc8bfeb49ea061ec863b902729
#
_cell.length_a   1.000
_cell.length_b   1.000
_cell.length_c   1.000
_cell.angle_alpha   90.00
_cell.angle_beta   90.00
_cell.angle_gamma   90.00
#
_symmetry.space_group_name_H-M   'P 1'
#
loop_
_entity.id
_entity.type
_entity.pdbx_description
1 polymer ?
#
loop_
_entity_poly.entity_id
_entity_poly.type
_entity_poly.pdbx_seq_one_letter_code
_entity_poly.pdbx_strand_id
1 'polypeptide(L)'
;MTSDATSAPTLHAGRLVARRLRASGVDTVFTLSGGHLFSIYDGCRDEGIRLIDTRHEQTATFAAEGWSKVTRLPGVAALTAGPGVTNGMSAMAAAQQNSSPLVVLGGRAPAQRWAMGSLQEIDHVPFVAPLARFAATAQSADDAGRLVDDALRAAVGAPSGVGFVDFPMDHVFSMAEDDGRPGALVDLPREPEPDGAALGRAAGLLSGAKRPVIMAGTNVWWGHGEAALLRLAEELAIPVLMNGMARGAVPADHPLAFSRVRGKALGEADVALIVGVPMDFRLGFGAVFGPHTRLIVADRVAPERKHPRPVEAQLYGDLMTILAALATAGGGDHRDWIDELRTAXXAARAAXXAELADDRVPLHPMRVYAELAPMLDRDAIVVIDAGDFGSYAGRVIDSYRPGCWLDSGPFGCLGSGPGYALAAKXARPERQVVLLQGDGAFGFSGMEWDTLVRHRVPVVSVIGNNGIWALEKHPMEQLYGYSVVAELRPGTRYDEVARALGGHGELVAAPGELRPALERAFASGLPAVVNVLTDPTVAYPRRSNLA
;
A
#
# COMPACT_ATOMS: atom_id res chain seq x y z
N MET A 1 58.76 -13.56 6.78
CA MET A 1 57.67 -13.59 5.82
C MET A 1 56.46 -12.99 6.49
N THR A 2 56.17 -11.75 6.17
CA THR A 2 55.05 -11.05 6.73
C THR A 2 53.80 -11.61 6.09
N SER A 3 52.83 -12.02 6.90
CA SER A 3 51.54 -12.40 6.41
C SER A 3 50.94 -11.18 5.72
N ASP A 4 50.52 -11.34 4.49
CA ASP A 4 49.84 -10.27 3.80
C ASP A 4 48.55 -9.97 4.54
N ALA A 5 48.44 -8.74 5.04
CA ALA A 5 47.18 -8.26 5.54
C ALA A 5 46.17 -8.37 4.39
N THR A 6 45.09 -9.10 4.61
CA THR A 6 44.06 -9.24 3.59
C THR A 6 43.48 -7.86 3.30
N SER A 7 43.74 -7.35 2.11
CA SER A 7 43.12 -6.11 1.66
C SER A 7 41.62 -6.34 1.45
N ALA A 8 40.83 -5.31 1.63
CA ALA A 8 39.41 -5.41 1.39
C ALA A 8 39.14 -5.85 -0.06
N PRO A 9 38.12 -6.70 -0.31
CA PRO A 9 37.80 -7.11 -1.67
C PRO A 9 37.50 -5.89 -2.54
N THR A 10 37.97 -5.94 -3.80
CA THR A 10 37.72 -4.90 -4.78
C THR A 10 36.77 -5.44 -5.84
N LEU A 11 35.71 -4.70 -6.12
CA LEU A 11 34.69 -5.11 -7.07
C LEU A 11 34.07 -3.86 -7.66
N HIS A 12 33.42 -4.00 -8.84
CA HIS A 12 32.80 -2.79 -9.38
C HIS A 12 31.63 -2.37 -8.48
N ALA A 13 31.32 -1.07 -8.51
CA ALA A 13 30.38 -0.50 -7.55
C ALA A 13 28.99 -1.09 -7.67
N GLY A 14 28.57 -1.54 -8.85
CA GLY A 14 27.28 -2.21 -9.00
C GLY A 14 27.21 -3.48 -8.16
N ARG A 15 28.32 -4.23 -8.08
CA ARG A 15 28.36 -5.41 -7.20
C ARG A 15 28.33 -5.01 -5.74
N LEU A 16 28.99 -3.90 -5.40
CA LEU A 16 28.94 -3.41 -4.03
C LEU A 16 27.51 -3.02 -3.65
N VAL A 17 26.81 -2.31 -4.55
CA VAL A 17 25.41 -1.97 -4.32
C VAL A 17 24.60 -3.22 -4.01
N ALA A 18 24.73 -4.26 -4.84
CA ALA A 18 24.00 -5.50 -4.64
C ALA A 18 24.36 -6.17 -3.31
N ARG A 19 25.64 -6.16 -2.95
CA ARG A 19 26.06 -6.72 -1.66
C ARG A 19 25.42 -6.00 -0.49
N ARG A 20 25.35 -4.67 -0.57
CA ARG A 20 24.73 -3.91 0.51
C ARG A 20 23.24 -4.22 0.62
N LEU A 21 22.56 -4.37 -0.53
CA LEU A 21 21.16 -4.78 -0.51
C LEU A 21 21.00 -6.15 0.13
N ARG A 22 21.83 -7.11 -0.32
CA ARG A 22 21.71 -8.48 0.20
C ARG A 22 21.99 -8.53 1.70
N ALA A 23 22.96 -7.76 2.17
CA ALA A 23 23.30 -7.70 3.58
C ALA A 23 22.13 -7.18 4.43
N SER A 24 21.23 -6.42 3.84
CA SER A 24 20.05 -5.89 4.53
C SER A 24 18.78 -6.72 4.26
N GLY A 25 18.94 -7.91 3.70
CA GLY A 25 17.82 -8.83 3.52
C GLY A 25 17.04 -8.67 2.23
N VAL A 26 17.53 -7.85 1.30
CA VAL A 26 16.87 -7.66 0.01
C VAL A 26 17.22 -8.84 -0.89
N ASP A 27 16.21 -9.54 -1.40
CA ASP A 27 16.44 -10.65 -2.33
C ASP A 27 15.70 -10.49 -3.66
N THR A 28 15.01 -9.38 -3.85
CA THR A 28 14.25 -9.12 -5.07
C THR A 28 14.30 -7.63 -5.40
N VAL A 29 14.54 -7.31 -6.67
CA VAL A 29 14.56 -5.94 -7.16
C VAL A 29 13.64 -5.86 -8.37
N PHE A 30 12.78 -4.87 -8.39
CA PHE A 30 11.87 -4.61 -9.51
C PHE A 30 12.47 -3.54 -10.41
N THR A 31 12.35 -3.69 -11.73
CA THR A 31 13.13 -2.85 -12.61
C THR A 31 12.53 -2.83 -14.02
N LEU A 32 13.07 -1.97 -14.86
CA LEU A 32 12.92 -2.02 -16.31
C LEU A 32 14.29 -1.70 -16.89
N SER A 33 14.70 -2.47 -17.88
CA SER A 33 16.06 -2.47 -18.38
C SER A 33 16.51 -1.10 -18.90
N GLY A 34 17.74 -0.75 -18.59
CA GLY A 34 18.41 0.41 -19.13
C GLY A 34 19.90 0.28 -18.91
N GLY A 35 20.69 0.84 -19.83
CA GLY A 35 22.14 0.66 -19.81
C GLY A 35 22.82 1.19 -18.58
N HIS A 36 22.26 2.23 -17.97
CA HIS A 36 22.83 2.81 -16.75
C HIS A 36 22.82 1.83 -15.58
N LEU A 37 22.02 0.75 -15.68
CA LEU A 37 21.82 -0.20 -14.59
C LEU A 37 22.60 -1.49 -14.76
N PHE A 38 23.35 -1.65 -15.84
CA PHE A 38 24.00 -2.93 -16.14
C PHE A 38 24.88 -3.42 -15.01
N SER A 39 25.65 -2.55 -14.37
CA SER A 39 26.52 -2.97 -13.26
C SER A 39 25.72 -3.46 -12.07
N ILE A 40 24.59 -2.79 -11.81
CA ILE A 40 23.73 -3.22 -10.70
C ILE A 40 23.11 -4.57 -11.03
N TYR A 41 22.68 -4.79 -12.27
CA TYR A 41 22.14 -6.09 -12.68
C TYR A 41 23.18 -7.20 -12.52
N ASP A 42 24.42 -6.94 -12.94
CA ASP A 42 25.48 -7.91 -12.76
C ASP A 42 25.68 -8.23 -11.28
N GLY A 43 25.66 -7.19 -10.44
CA GLY A 43 25.77 -7.39 -9.01
C GLY A 43 24.63 -8.20 -8.42
N CYS A 44 23.39 -7.91 -8.84
CA CYS A 44 22.24 -8.66 -8.34
C CYS A 44 22.34 -10.13 -8.74
N ARG A 45 22.76 -10.40 -9.98
CA ARG A 45 22.95 -11.78 -10.40
C ARG A 45 24.00 -12.49 -9.55
N ASP A 46 25.12 -11.81 -9.29
CA ASP A 46 26.19 -12.37 -8.49
C ASP A 46 25.75 -12.70 -7.06
N GLU A 47 24.86 -11.87 -6.50
CA GLU A 47 24.38 -12.04 -5.14
C GLU A 47 23.13 -12.90 -5.02
N GLY A 48 22.60 -13.40 -6.13
CA GLY A 48 21.39 -14.20 -6.11
C GLY A 48 20.13 -13.40 -5.84
N ILE A 49 20.14 -12.10 -6.15
CA ILE A 49 18.95 -11.25 -6.02
C ILE A 49 18.12 -11.40 -7.30
N ARG A 50 16.84 -11.72 -7.14
CA ARG A 50 15.94 -11.83 -8.30
C ARG A 50 15.72 -10.45 -8.91
N LEU A 51 15.74 -10.41 -10.25
CA LEU A 51 15.41 -9.20 -11.00
C LEU A 51 14.08 -9.44 -11.71
N ILE A 52 13.08 -8.66 -11.34
CA ILE A 52 11.74 -8.78 -11.90
C ILE A 52 11.46 -7.53 -12.72
N ASP A 53 11.41 -7.68 -14.03
CA ASP A 53 11.21 -6.53 -14.89
C ASP A 53 9.76 -6.39 -15.32
N THR A 54 9.34 -5.15 -15.48
CA THR A 54 7.98 -4.78 -15.86
C THR A 54 7.98 -4.10 -17.21
N ARG A 55 6.80 -3.74 -17.71
CA ARG A 55 6.67 -3.05 -18.99
C ARG A 55 6.76 -1.54 -18.84
N HIS A 56 6.58 -1.01 -17.63
CA HIS A 56 6.64 0.41 -17.37
C HIS A 56 7.29 0.63 -16.00
N GLU A 57 8.10 1.68 -15.89
CA GLU A 57 8.81 1.98 -14.63
C GLU A 57 7.86 2.28 -13.49
N GLN A 58 6.70 2.84 -13.76
CA GLN A 58 5.69 3.06 -12.74
C GLN A 58 5.33 1.74 -12.05
N THR A 59 5.12 0.69 -12.85
CA THR A 59 4.76 -0.61 -12.28
C THR A 59 5.91 -1.21 -11.49
N ALA A 60 7.15 -1.06 -11.97
CA ALA A 60 8.30 -1.54 -11.19
C ALA A 60 8.33 -0.89 -9.82
N THR A 61 8.08 0.41 -9.77
CA THR A 61 8.13 1.14 -8.51
C THR A 61 6.94 0.81 -7.62
N PHE A 62 5.73 0.69 -8.18
CA PHE A 62 4.58 0.21 -7.41
C PHE A 62 4.82 -1.21 -6.90
N ALA A 63 5.45 -2.07 -7.70
CA ALA A 63 5.73 -3.44 -7.24
C ALA A 63 6.69 -3.41 -6.05
N ALA A 64 7.71 -2.56 -6.09
CA ALA A 64 8.61 -2.44 -4.95
C ALA A 64 7.86 -1.96 -3.71
N GLU A 65 6.96 -0.99 -3.86
CA GLU A 65 6.13 -0.57 -2.73
C GLU A 65 5.24 -1.71 -2.25
N GLY A 66 4.65 -2.48 -3.17
CA GLY A 66 3.82 -3.61 -2.81
C GLY A 66 4.59 -4.66 -2.04
N TRP A 67 5.86 -4.87 -2.42
CA TRP A 67 6.72 -5.79 -1.69
C TRP A 67 6.87 -5.35 -0.23
N SER A 68 7.11 -4.05 -0.01
CA SER A 68 7.23 -3.58 1.36
C SER A 68 5.91 -3.67 2.11
N LYS A 69 4.78 -3.41 1.44
CA LYS A 69 3.47 -3.52 2.08
C LYS A 69 3.20 -4.93 2.59
N VAL A 70 3.63 -5.92 1.84
CA VAL A 70 3.35 -7.32 2.19
C VAL A 70 4.37 -7.85 3.20
N THR A 71 5.65 -7.51 3.04
CA THR A 71 6.73 -8.09 3.84
C THR A 71 7.18 -7.21 5.00
N ARG A 72 6.94 -5.92 4.93
CA ARG A 72 7.47 -4.89 5.83
C ARG A 72 9.00 -4.75 5.76
N LEU A 73 9.62 -5.37 4.76
CA LEU A 73 11.02 -5.14 4.42
C LEU A 73 11.10 -4.06 3.36
N PRO A 74 12.25 -3.41 3.19
CA PRO A 74 12.34 -2.43 2.12
C PRO A 74 12.08 -3.05 0.76
N GLY A 75 11.19 -2.44 -0.03
CA GLY A 75 11.06 -2.78 -1.42
C GLY A 75 12.06 -1.99 -2.23
N VAL A 76 12.61 -2.58 -3.29
CA VAL A 76 13.67 -1.93 -4.06
C VAL A 76 13.30 -1.91 -5.54
N ALA A 77 13.37 -0.73 -6.14
CA ALA A 77 13.20 -0.55 -7.58
C ALA A 77 14.48 0.03 -8.16
N ALA A 78 14.87 -0.43 -9.36
CA ALA A 78 16.00 0.13 -10.09
C ALA A 78 15.49 0.71 -11.39
N LEU A 79 15.74 2.01 -11.61
CA LEU A 79 15.18 2.78 -12.72
C LEU A 79 16.29 3.48 -13.47
N THR A 80 16.32 3.32 -14.79
CA THR A 80 17.36 3.94 -15.59
C THR A 80 17.25 5.47 -15.58
N ALA A 81 18.27 6.13 -16.08
CA ALA A 81 18.35 7.61 -16.05
C ALA A 81 17.24 8.25 -16.86
N GLY A 82 16.91 9.48 -16.50
CA GLY A 82 15.95 10.29 -17.24
C GLY A 82 14.54 9.74 -17.10
N PRO A 83 13.92 9.33 -18.22
CA PRO A 83 12.52 8.89 -18.14
C PRO A 83 12.29 7.69 -17.23
N GLY A 84 13.31 6.86 -17.00
CA GLY A 84 13.15 5.78 -16.03
C GLY A 84 12.79 6.31 -14.67
N VAL A 85 13.60 7.25 -14.17
CA VAL A 85 13.35 7.85 -12.87
C VAL A 85 12.07 8.67 -12.89
N THR A 86 11.88 9.52 -13.90
CA THR A 86 10.70 10.39 -13.89
C THR A 86 9.40 9.59 -14.04
N ASN A 87 9.42 8.47 -14.77
CA ASN A 87 8.23 7.62 -14.87
C ASN A 87 7.88 6.97 -13.54
N GLY A 88 8.83 6.83 -12.62
CA GLY A 88 8.56 6.27 -11.31
C GLY A 88 8.10 7.26 -10.26
N MET A 89 8.03 8.54 -10.59
CA MET A 89 7.82 9.57 -9.57
C MET A 89 6.44 9.49 -8.92
N SER A 90 5.38 9.21 -9.68
CA SER A 90 4.06 9.05 -9.05
C SER A 90 4.06 7.92 -8.04
N ALA A 91 4.72 6.82 -8.37
CA ALA A 91 4.78 5.70 -7.44
C ALA A 91 5.64 6.04 -6.22
N MET A 92 6.71 6.81 -6.39
CA MET A 92 7.47 7.29 -5.24
C MET A 92 6.61 8.16 -4.33
N ALA A 93 5.83 9.08 -4.91
CA ALA A 93 4.95 9.92 -4.13
C ALA A 93 3.91 9.08 -3.37
N ALA A 94 3.36 8.07 -4.02
CA ALA A 94 2.40 7.18 -3.36
C ALA A 94 3.04 6.48 -2.17
N ALA A 95 4.25 5.95 -2.35
CA ALA A 95 4.95 5.26 -1.27
C ALA A 95 5.25 6.21 -0.11
N GLN A 96 5.68 7.43 -0.42
CA GLN A 96 5.97 8.41 0.62
C GLN A 96 4.71 8.76 1.41
N GLN A 97 3.59 8.95 0.73
CA GLN A 97 2.32 9.26 1.39
C GLN A 97 1.80 8.07 2.21
N ASN A 98 2.13 6.85 1.80
CA ASN A 98 1.74 5.64 2.51
C ASN A 98 2.72 5.26 3.62
N SER A 99 3.81 5.99 3.76
CA SER A 99 4.90 5.63 4.67
C SER A 99 5.48 4.25 4.38
N SER A 100 5.48 3.86 3.12
CA SER A 100 6.00 2.55 2.71
C SER A 100 7.51 2.61 2.58
N PRO A 101 8.26 1.69 3.18
CA PRO A 101 9.71 1.69 3.00
C PRO A 101 10.09 1.24 1.59
N LEU A 102 10.54 2.20 0.80
CA LEU A 102 10.87 2.00 -0.61
C LEU A 102 12.25 2.59 -0.88
N VAL A 103 13.12 1.81 -1.50
CA VAL A 103 14.41 2.30 -1.96
C VAL A 103 14.40 2.31 -3.49
N VAL A 104 14.73 3.46 -4.08
CA VAL A 104 14.82 3.60 -5.53
C VAL A 104 16.28 3.84 -5.88
N LEU A 105 16.82 2.97 -6.72
CA LEU A 105 18.18 3.08 -7.25
C LEU A 105 18.05 3.63 -8.66
N GLY A 106 18.57 4.81 -8.88
CA GLY A 106 18.48 5.45 -10.17
C GLY A 106 19.76 5.33 -10.97
N GLY A 107 19.62 5.13 -12.27
CA GLY A 107 20.73 5.37 -13.18
C GLY A 107 20.96 6.85 -13.33
N ARG A 108 22.14 7.22 -13.85
CA ARG A 108 22.46 8.64 -14.05
C ARG A 108 23.53 8.75 -15.12
N ALA A 109 23.44 9.79 -15.92
CA ALA A 109 24.43 10.04 -16.96
C ALA A 109 25.84 10.18 -16.35
N PRO A 110 26.89 9.89 -17.13
CA PRO A 110 28.25 9.91 -16.57
C PRO A 110 28.63 11.27 -15.99
N ALA A 111 29.29 11.26 -14.84
CA ALA A 111 29.76 12.47 -14.20
C ALA A 111 30.84 13.15 -15.03
N GLN A 112 31.70 12.37 -15.69
CA GLN A 112 32.81 12.94 -16.46
C GLN A 112 32.34 13.73 -17.69
N ARG A 113 31.10 13.50 -18.13
CA ARG A 113 30.53 14.24 -19.26
C ARG A 113 29.34 15.07 -18.86
N TRP A 114 29.22 15.34 -17.57
CA TRP A 114 28.05 16.05 -17.08
C TRP A 114 27.93 17.41 -17.73
N ALA A 115 26.70 17.76 -18.11
CA ALA A 115 26.33 19.00 -18.79
C ALA A 115 26.80 19.05 -20.25
N MET A 116 27.22 17.91 -20.78
CA MET A 116 27.61 17.85 -22.20
C MET A 116 26.54 17.25 -23.09
N GLY A 117 25.40 16.86 -22.50
CA GLY A 117 24.26 16.35 -23.26
C GLY A 117 24.28 14.86 -23.51
N SER A 118 24.70 14.08 -22.51
CA SER A 118 24.62 12.63 -22.60
C SER A 118 23.17 12.17 -22.72
N LEU A 119 22.97 10.99 -23.27
CA LEU A 119 21.64 10.41 -23.37
C LEU A 119 20.98 10.38 -22.00
N GLN A 120 19.75 10.90 -21.92
CA GLN A 120 18.92 10.83 -20.71
C GLN A 120 19.50 11.59 -19.51
N GLU A 121 20.34 12.57 -19.78
CA GLU A 121 20.95 13.37 -18.74
C GLU A 121 19.92 14.29 -18.10
N ILE A 122 19.74 14.16 -16.80
CA ILE A 122 18.92 15.08 -16.00
C ILE A 122 19.38 14.93 -14.55
N ASP A 123 19.31 16.02 -13.80
CA ASP A 123 19.62 15.99 -12.38
C ASP A 123 18.37 15.59 -11.63
N HIS A 124 18.28 14.33 -11.22
CA HIS A 124 17.05 13.78 -10.63
C HIS A 124 16.75 14.29 -9.23
N VAL A 125 17.78 14.55 -8.43
CA VAL A 125 17.57 14.83 -7.01
C VAL A 125 16.61 16.00 -6.77
N PRO A 126 16.72 17.13 -7.49
CA PRO A 126 15.75 18.21 -7.26
C PRO A 126 14.29 17.81 -7.52
N PHE A 127 14.08 16.82 -8.41
CA PHE A 127 12.72 16.36 -8.71
C PHE A 127 12.21 15.36 -7.69
N VAL A 128 13.07 14.47 -7.18
CA VAL A 128 12.62 13.40 -6.30
C VAL A 128 12.74 13.75 -4.82
N ALA A 129 13.58 14.70 -4.46
CA ALA A 129 13.75 15.03 -3.03
C ALA A 129 12.44 15.40 -2.34
N PRO A 130 11.53 16.16 -2.97
CA PRO A 130 10.25 16.44 -2.31
C PRO A 130 9.38 15.21 -2.10
N LEU A 131 9.69 14.09 -2.76
CA LEU A 131 8.93 12.86 -2.69
C LEU A 131 9.62 11.81 -1.82
N ALA A 132 10.65 12.20 -1.07
CA ALA A 132 11.51 11.20 -0.44
C ALA A 132 11.97 11.66 0.94
N ARG A 133 12.35 10.68 1.77
CA ARG A 133 13.00 10.94 3.05
C ARG A 133 14.50 11.21 2.89
N PHE A 134 15.06 10.70 1.81
CA PHE A 134 16.50 10.77 1.54
C PHE A 134 16.68 10.73 0.03
N ALA A 135 17.50 11.62 -0.50
CA ALA A 135 17.80 11.62 -1.93
C ALA A 135 19.22 12.13 -2.12
N ALA A 136 20.05 11.35 -2.82
CA ALA A 136 21.45 11.69 -3.01
C ALA A 136 21.96 11.13 -4.31
N THR A 137 23.05 11.71 -4.82
CA THR A 137 23.78 11.25 -5.98
C THR A 137 25.15 10.74 -5.53
N ALA A 138 25.53 9.54 -5.98
CA ALA A 138 26.86 9.01 -5.67
C ALA A 138 27.92 9.87 -6.32
N GLN A 139 28.94 10.24 -5.55
CA GLN A 139 30.02 11.11 -6.04
C GLN A 139 31.22 10.31 -6.52
N SER A 140 31.24 9.01 -6.24
CA SER A 140 32.35 8.12 -6.62
C SER A 140 31.86 6.69 -6.50
N ALA A 141 32.66 5.75 -7.04
CA ALA A 141 32.39 4.34 -6.81
C ALA A 141 32.43 4.00 -5.32
N ASP A 142 33.33 4.63 -4.58
CA ASP A 142 33.55 4.28 -3.17
C ASP A 142 32.38 4.66 -2.28
N ASP A 143 31.60 5.69 -2.61
CA ASP A 143 30.49 6.05 -1.72
C ASP A 143 29.16 5.37 -2.09
N ALA A 144 29.15 4.56 -3.15
CA ALA A 144 27.91 3.94 -3.59
C ALA A 144 27.29 3.05 -2.49
N GLY A 145 28.11 2.23 -1.86
CA GLY A 145 27.61 1.34 -0.82
C GLY A 145 27.07 2.09 0.39
N ARG A 146 27.78 3.13 0.82
CA ARG A 146 27.33 3.94 1.95
C ARG A 146 26.00 4.60 1.67
N LEU A 147 25.82 5.09 0.44
CA LEU A 147 24.57 5.77 0.10
C LEU A 147 23.40 4.78 0.03
N VAL A 148 23.64 3.55 -0.44
CA VAL A 148 22.60 2.52 -0.38
C VAL A 148 22.20 2.26 1.07
N ASP A 149 23.17 2.13 1.97
CA ASP A 149 22.88 1.95 3.39
C ASP A 149 22.07 3.12 3.94
N ASP A 150 22.46 4.35 3.59
CA ASP A 150 21.73 5.54 4.06
C ASP A 150 20.29 5.54 3.54
N ALA A 151 20.09 5.16 2.28
CA ALA A 151 18.75 5.10 1.72
C ALA A 151 17.90 4.03 2.41
N LEU A 152 18.50 2.87 2.68
CA LEU A 152 17.79 1.80 3.40
C LEU A 152 17.37 2.25 4.80
N ARG A 153 18.29 2.89 5.54
CA ARG A 153 17.95 3.38 6.87
C ARG A 153 16.86 4.44 6.84
N ALA A 154 16.95 5.36 5.88
CA ALA A 154 15.92 6.39 5.76
C ALA A 154 14.56 5.80 5.42
N ALA A 155 14.56 4.76 4.58
CA ALA A 155 13.30 4.13 4.17
C ALA A 155 12.58 3.47 5.34
N VAL A 156 13.33 2.77 6.21
CA VAL A 156 12.69 2.01 7.29
C VAL A 156 12.55 2.79 8.58
N GLY A 157 13.19 3.95 8.70
CA GLY A 157 13.08 4.76 9.92
C GLY A 157 11.66 5.24 10.15
N ALA A 158 11.45 5.95 11.25
CA ALA A 158 10.14 6.51 11.56
C ALA A 158 10.18 8.01 11.35
N PRO A 159 9.32 8.56 10.50
CA PRO A 159 8.36 7.85 9.63
C PRO A 159 9.09 7.14 8.50
N SER A 160 8.57 5.97 8.10
CA SER A 160 9.14 5.27 6.96
C SER A 160 8.72 5.96 5.65
N GLY A 161 9.44 5.67 4.58
CA GLY A 161 9.14 6.28 3.30
C GLY A 161 10.21 5.95 2.27
N VAL A 162 10.50 6.90 1.39
CA VAL A 162 11.30 6.66 0.20
C VAL A 162 12.75 7.11 0.42
N GLY A 163 13.69 6.23 0.09
CA GLY A 163 15.10 6.57 -0.02
C GLY A 163 15.53 6.44 -1.48
N PHE A 164 16.19 7.44 -2.01
CA PHE A 164 16.60 7.49 -3.41
C PHE A 164 18.09 7.73 -3.50
N VAL A 165 18.76 6.94 -4.34
CA VAL A 165 20.16 7.19 -4.70
C VAL A 165 20.30 7.01 -6.21
N ASP A 166 20.93 7.97 -6.91
CA ASP A 166 21.30 7.69 -8.29
C ASP A 166 22.81 7.60 -8.43
N PHE A 167 23.22 6.86 -9.45
CA PHE A 167 24.61 6.48 -9.63
C PHE A 167 25.08 6.91 -11.02
N PRO A 168 25.98 7.91 -11.10
CA PRO A 168 26.58 8.21 -12.39
C PRO A 168 27.18 6.96 -13.02
N MET A 169 26.95 6.80 -14.31
CA MET A 169 27.30 5.57 -15.01
C MET A 169 28.78 5.24 -14.88
N ASP A 170 29.65 6.26 -15.01
CA ASP A 170 31.09 6.03 -14.88
C ASP A 170 31.47 5.60 -13.46
N HIS A 171 30.76 6.08 -12.45
CA HIS A 171 31.06 5.68 -11.08
C HIS A 171 30.60 4.25 -10.80
N VAL A 172 29.38 3.89 -11.22
CA VAL A 172 28.84 2.58 -10.87
C VAL A 172 29.57 1.45 -11.59
N PHE A 173 30.21 1.75 -12.72
CA PHE A 173 31.03 0.78 -13.45
C PHE A 173 32.45 0.68 -12.89
N SER A 174 32.89 1.64 -12.07
CA SER A 174 34.26 1.69 -11.56
C SER A 174 34.41 0.84 -10.32
N MET A 175 35.68 0.51 -10.01
CA MET A 175 35.98 -0.38 -8.88
C MET A 175 35.91 0.34 -7.56
N ALA A 176 35.48 -0.38 -6.55
CA ALA A 176 35.33 0.11 -5.18
C ALA A 176 35.75 -0.98 -4.21
N GLU A 177 36.02 -0.58 -2.99
CA GLU A 177 36.35 -1.53 -1.93
C GLU A 177 35.14 -1.85 -1.09
N ASP A 178 34.97 -3.12 -0.74
CA ASP A 178 33.97 -3.57 0.21
C ASP A 178 34.61 -3.67 1.58
N ASP A 179 34.22 -2.81 2.51
CA ASP A 179 34.79 -2.81 3.85
C ASP A 179 34.18 -3.86 4.77
N GLY A 180 33.22 -4.64 4.27
CA GLY A 180 32.65 -5.76 5.04
C GLY A 180 31.79 -5.36 6.22
N ARG A 181 31.30 -4.13 6.25
CA ARG A 181 30.48 -3.68 7.38
C ARG A 181 29.17 -4.47 7.47
N PRO A 182 28.56 -4.52 8.66
CA PRO A 182 27.27 -5.20 8.80
C PRO A 182 26.18 -4.56 7.95
N GLY A 183 25.10 -5.28 7.73
CA GLY A 183 23.95 -4.76 6.98
C GLY A 183 23.40 -3.50 7.63
N ALA A 184 22.85 -2.62 6.81
CA ALA A 184 22.40 -1.30 7.26
C ALA A 184 21.29 -1.36 8.27
N LEU A 185 20.54 -2.46 8.32
CA LEU A 185 19.35 -2.56 9.17
C LEU A 185 19.61 -3.30 10.47
N VAL A 186 20.88 -3.67 10.75
CA VAL A 186 21.20 -4.47 11.92
C VAL A 186 21.04 -3.69 13.23
N ASP A 187 21.52 -2.44 13.26
CA ASP A 187 21.52 -1.64 14.48
C ASP A 187 20.73 -0.35 14.30
N LEU A 188 19.45 -0.50 13.96
CA LEU A 188 18.60 0.68 13.82
C LEU A 188 18.32 1.31 15.18
N PRO A 189 18.24 2.64 15.26
CA PRO A 189 17.86 3.30 16.50
C PRO A 189 16.48 2.86 16.96
N ARG A 190 16.31 2.72 18.26
CA ARG A 190 15.00 2.42 18.82
C ARG A 190 14.11 3.66 18.69
N GLU A 191 12.82 3.41 18.50
CA GLU A 191 11.86 4.51 18.48
C GLU A 191 11.75 5.09 19.89
N PRO A 192 11.47 6.40 19.99
CA PRO A 192 11.46 7.02 21.32
C PRO A 192 10.36 6.46 22.22
N GLU A 193 10.57 6.57 23.52
CA GLU A 193 9.54 6.24 24.48
C GLU A 193 8.48 7.34 24.47
N PRO A 194 7.20 6.98 24.63
CA PRO A 194 6.17 8.00 24.70
C PRO A 194 6.28 8.81 25.99
N ASP A 195 5.74 10.03 25.93
CA ASP A 195 5.70 10.90 27.09
C ASP A 195 4.85 10.25 28.20
N GLY A 196 5.44 10.10 29.39
CA GLY A 196 4.77 9.42 30.49
C GLY A 196 3.53 10.13 31.00
N ALA A 197 3.55 11.48 31.03
CA ALA A 197 2.39 12.23 31.46
C ALA A 197 1.23 12.09 30.46
N ALA A 198 1.55 12.12 29.17
CA ALA A 198 0.53 11.92 28.14
C ALA A 198 -0.04 10.51 28.21
N LEU A 199 0.82 9.53 28.48
CA LEU A 199 0.37 8.14 28.63
C LEU A 199 -0.62 8.00 29.80
N GLY A 200 -0.32 8.66 30.92
CA GLY A 200 -1.22 8.65 32.06
C GLY A 200 -2.57 9.32 31.76
N ARG A 201 -2.55 10.44 31.03
CA ARG A 201 -3.80 11.09 30.64
C ARG A 201 -4.62 10.19 29.73
N ALA A 202 -3.97 9.54 28.75
CA ALA A 202 -4.67 8.65 27.83
C ALA A 202 -5.28 7.46 28.58
N ALA A 203 -4.52 6.86 29.50
CA ALA A 203 -5.01 5.74 30.27
C ALA A 203 -6.22 6.14 31.11
N GLY A 204 -6.17 7.33 31.71
CA GLY A 204 -7.30 7.82 32.50
C GLY A 204 -8.55 8.06 31.67
N LEU A 205 -8.38 8.60 30.45
CA LEU A 205 -9.51 8.78 29.55
C LEU A 205 -10.13 7.45 29.16
N LEU A 206 -9.31 6.45 28.84
CA LEU A 206 -9.81 5.15 28.44
C LEU A 206 -10.51 4.45 29.59
N SER A 207 -9.91 4.52 30.81
CA SER A 207 -10.52 3.81 31.93
C SER A 207 -11.86 4.42 32.34
N GLY A 208 -12.04 5.72 32.12
CA GLY A 208 -13.30 6.38 32.44
C GLY A 208 -14.33 6.39 31.32
N ALA A 209 -13.98 5.89 30.14
CA ALA A 209 -14.86 5.97 28.99
C ALA A 209 -16.05 5.02 29.12
N LYS A 210 -17.21 5.47 28.65
CA LYS A 210 -18.41 4.63 28.59
C LYS A 210 -18.71 4.16 27.18
N ARG A 211 -18.30 4.91 26.18
CA ARG A 211 -18.52 4.57 24.77
C ARG A 211 -17.19 4.74 24.01
N PRO A 212 -16.16 4.00 24.40
CA PRO A 212 -14.86 4.18 23.72
C PRO A 212 -14.83 3.49 22.36
N VAL A 213 -14.00 4.02 21.46
CA VAL A 213 -13.68 3.34 20.19
C VAL A 213 -12.19 3.47 19.90
N ILE A 214 -11.70 2.54 19.11
CA ILE A 214 -10.37 2.63 18.51
C ILE A 214 -10.54 2.75 17.00
N MET A 215 -9.90 3.76 16.41
CA MET A 215 -9.79 3.89 14.96
C MET A 215 -8.35 3.64 14.58
N ALA A 216 -8.09 2.54 13.89
CA ALA A 216 -6.73 2.10 13.59
C ALA A 216 -6.45 2.18 12.09
N GLY A 217 -5.25 2.62 11.74
CA GLY A 217 -4.87 2.74 10.33
C GLY A 217 -3.50 2.19 10.03
N THR A 218 -3.02 2.51 8.85
CA THR A 218 -1.88 1.86 8.20
C THR A 218 -0.61 1.81 9.06
N ASN A 219 -0.35 2.82 9.88
CA ASN A 219 0.90 2.82 10.65
C ASN A 219 0.91 1.80 11.78
N VAL A 220 -0.25 1.24 12.14
CA VAL A 220 -0.25 0.08 13.04
C VAL A 220 0.53 -1.07 12.41
N TRP A 221 0.38 -1.25 11.10
CA TRP A 221 1.14 -2.28 10.37
C TRP A 221 2.63 -1.93 10.32
N TRP A 222 2.95 -0.69 9.94
CA TRP A 222 4.37 -0.30 9.87
C TRP A 222 5.06 -0.33 11.22
N GLY A 223 4.33 -0.05 12.28
CA GLY A 223 4.86 -0.09 13.64
C GLY A 223 4.80 -1.46 14.31
N HIS A 224 4.40 -2.49 13.57
CA HIS A 224 4.28 -3.86 14.11
C HIS A 224 3.35 -3.91 15.32
N GLY A 225 2.32 -3.07 15.32
CA GLY A 225 1.44 -2.93 16.47
C GLY A 225 0.19 -3.77 16.44
N GLU A 226 0.01 -4.65 15.45
CA GLU A 226 -1.27 -5.34 15.29
C GLU A 226 -1.61 -6.26 16.45
N ALA A 227 -0.63 -7.00 16.97
CA ALA A 227 -0.90 -7.88 18.11
C ALA A 227 -1.19 -7.08 19.38
N ALA A 228 -0.46 -5.99 19.58
CA ALA A 228 -0.69 -5.14 20.76
C ALA A 228 -2.05 -4.43 20.66
N LEU A 229 -2.48 -4.08 19.45
CA LEU A 229 -3.80 -3.48 19.25
C LEU A 229 -4.90 -4.47 19.63
N LEU A 230 -4.77 -5.71 19.16
CA LEU A 230 -5.76 -6.74 19.48
C LEU A 230 -5.83 -6.96 21.00
N ARG A 231 -4.67 -7.05 21.65
CA ARG A 231 -4.63 -7.22 23.08
C ARG A 231 -5.27 -6.05 23.82
N LEU A 232 -4.97 -4.82 23.40
CA LEU A 232 -5.58 -3.64 24.01
C LEU A 232 -7.11 -3.70 23.88
N ALA A 233 -7.61 -4.00 22.68
CA ALA A 233 -9.04 -4.07 22.45
C ALA A 233 -9.68 -5.12 23.37
N GLU A 234 -9.05 -6.29 23.48
CA GLU A 234 -9.58 -7.37 24.30
C GLU A 234 -9.53 -7.04 25.79
N GLU A 235 -8.41 -6.50 26.26
CA GLU A 235 -8.25 -6.19 27.68
C GLU A 235 -9.22 -5.13 28.15
N LEU A 236 -9.47 -4.10 27.34
CA LEU A 236 -10.36 -3.01 27.74
C LEU A 236 -11.75 -3.14 27.15
N ALA A 237 -12.01 -4.16 26.34
CA ALA A 237 -13.31 -4.40 25.69
C ALA A 237 -13.75 -3.17 24.88
N ILE A 238 -12.92 -2.76 23.91
CA ILE A 238 -13.18 -1.57 23.12
C ILE A 238 -13.41 -1.95 21.66
N PRO A 239 -14.51 -1.51 21.06
CA PRO A 239 -14.74 -1.75 19.62
C PRO A 239 -13.67 -1.11 18.76
N VAL A 240 -13.27 -1.80 17.70
CA VAL A 240 -12.20 -1.35 16.81
C VAL A 240 -12.75 -1.19 15.40
N LEU A 241 -12.44 -0.03 14.79
CA LEU A 241 -12.67 0.22 13.37
C LEU A 241 -11.31 0.38 12.72
N MET A 242 -11.17 -0.12 11.49
CA MET A 242 -9.87 -0.23 10.85
C MET A 242 -9.94 0.22 9.42
N ASN A 243 -8.90 0.92 8.96
CA ASN A 243 -8.77 1.21 7.54
C ASN A 243 -7.35 0.88 7.07
N GLY A 244 -7.17 0.91 5.77
CA GLY A 244 -5.87 0.67 5.15
C GLY A 244 -5.28 -0.66 5.58
N MET A 245 -3.99 -0.64 5.86
CA MET A 245 -3.26 -1.87 6.21
C MET A 245 -3.56 -2.36 7.62
N ALA A 246 -4.33 -1.61 8.41
CA ALA A 246 -4.78 -2.11 9.72
C ALA A 246 -5.95 -3.07 9.58
N ARG A 247 -6.62 -3.11 8.44
CA ARG A 247 -7.77 -4.01 8.28
C ARG A 247 -7.32 -5.43 8.53
N GLY A 248 -8.05 -6.12 9.38
CA GLY A 248 -7.72 -7.49 9.77
C GLY A 248 -6.87 -7.63 11.01
N ALA A 249 -6.37 -6.51 11.56
CA ALA A 249 -5.62 -6.58 12.81
C ALA A 249 -6.49 -7.13 13.94
N VAL A 250 -7.77 -6.77 13.93
CA VAL A 250 -8.78 -7.48 14.70
C VAL A 250 -9.62 -8.21 13.65
N PRO A 251 -9.60 -9.55 13.63
CA PRO A 251 -10.28 -10.28 12.56
C PRO A 251 -11.75 -9.94 12.46
N ALA A 252 -12.28 -9.94 11.25
CA ALA A 252 -13.65 -9.47 11.01
C ALA A 252 -14.70 -10.24 11.82
N ASP A 253 -14.43 -11.50 12.17
CA ASP A 253 -15.36 -12.29 12.98
C ASP A 253 -15.11 -12.19 14.49
N HIS A 254 -14.20 -11.33 14.90
CA HIS A 254 -13.97 -11.07 16.33
C HIS A 254 -15.10 -10.20 16.88
N PRO A 255 -15.55 -10.45 18.11
CA PRO A 255 -16.65 -9.65 18.66
C PRO A 255 -16.39 -8.15 18.76
N LEU A 256 -15.14 -7.72 18.75
CA LEU A 256 -14.79 -6.30 18.85
C LEU A 256 -14.44 -5.67 17.51
N ALA A 257 -14.50 -6.43 16.41
CA ALA A 257 -14.26 -5.87 15.08
C ALA A 257 -15.57 -5.32 14.51
N PHE A 258 -15.53 -4.08 14.05
CA PHE A 258 -16.72 -3.44 13.52
C PHE A 258 -16.42 -2.82 12.15
N SER A 259 -17.37 -3.00 11.24
CA SER A 259 -17.36 -2.37 9.93
C SER A 259 -18.80 -1.96 9.61
N ARG A 260 -18.95 -1.12 8.61
CA ARG A 260 -20.26 -0.66 8.13
C ARG A 260 -21.05 0.20 9.14
N VAL A 261 -20.49 0.42 10.33
CA VAL A 261 -21.10 1.27 11.35
C VAL A 261 -20.17 2.39 11.79
N ARG A 262 -19.22 2.73 10.91
CA ARG A 262 -18.17 3.69 11.22
C ARG A 262 -18.75 5.05 11.64
N GLY A 263 -19.74 5.55 10.89
CA GLY A 263 -20.32 6.84 11.21
C GLY A 263 -20.93 6.88 12.60
N LYS A 264 -21.68 5.85 12.97
CA LYS A 264 -22.29 5.77 14.28
C LYS A 264 -21.23 5.63 15.37
N ALA A 265 -20.29 4.69 15.17
CA ALA A 265 -19.30 4.39 16.20
C ALA A 265 -18.43 5.61 16.49
N LEU A 266 -17.89 6.24 15.44
CA LEU A 266 -17.01 7.40 15.64
C LEU A 266 -17.80 8.63 16.06
N GLY A 267 -19.03 8.79 15.58
CA GLY A 267 -19.84 9.96 15.90
C GLY A 267 -20.40 9.96 17.30
N GLU A 268 -20.63 8.79 17.89
CA GLU A 268 -21.25 8.69 19.20
C GLU A 268 -20.29 8.30 20.33
N ALA A 269 -19.03 8.05 20.00
CA ALA A 269 -18.04 7.70 21.02
C ALA A 269 -17.80 8.88 21.96
N ASP A 270 -17.56 8.59 23.24
CA ASP A 270 -17.14 9.64 24.17
C ASP A 270 -15.62 9.78 24.21
N VAL A 271 -14.89 8.70 23.93
CA VAL A 271 -13.42 8.74 23.83
C VAL A 271 -13.04 7.94 22.61
N ALA A 272 -12.15 8.48 21.77
CA ALA A 272 -11.64 7.78 20.61
C ALA A 272 -10.12 7.75 20.67
N LEU A 273 -9.56 6.54 20.56
CA LEU A 273 -8.14 6.34 20.37
C LEU A 273 -7.89 6.21 18.88
N ILE A 274 -7.19 7.17 18.31
CA ILE A 274 -6.86 7.19 16.89
C ILE A 274 -5.41 6.74 16.78
N VAL A 275 -5.18 5.56 16.21
CA VAL A 275 -3.84 5.00 16.18
C VAL A 275 -3.41 4.69 14.77
N GLY A 276 -2.29 5.26 14.34
CA GLY A 276 -1.68 4.94 13.07
C GLY A 276 -2.39 5.49 11.85
N VAL A 277 -3.22 6.51 12.01
CA VAL A 277 -3.90 7.14 10.89
C VAL A 277 -4.04 8.64 11.17
N PRO A 278 -3.74 9.50 10.20
CA PRO A 278 -3.93 10.94 10.43
C PRO A 278 -5.39 11.34 10.30
N MET A 279 -5.75 12.47 10.91
CA MET A 279 -7.08 13.04 10.73
C MET A 279 -7.11 13.88 9.45
N ASP A 280 -6.93 13.23 8.32
CA ASP A 280 -7.01 13.88 7.01
C ASP A 280 -8.40 13.60 6.40
N PHE A 281 -8.50 13.67 5.08
CA PHE A 281 -9.79 13.49 4.42
C PHE A 281 -10.45 12.15 4.74
N ARG A 282 -9.66 11.13 5.03
CA ARG A 282 -10.20 9.79 5.35
C ARG A 282 -11.01 9.79 6.63
N LEU A 283 -10.71 10.71 7.55
CA LEU A 283 -11.48 10.88 8.79
C LEU A 283 -12.26 12.20 8.79
N GLY A 284 -12.57 12.71 7.60
CA GLY A 284 -13.33 13.94 7.46
C GLY A 284 -12.69 15.13 8.17
N PHE A 285 -11.37 15.19 8.20
CA PHE A 285 -10.61 16.23 8.88
C PHE A 285 -11.03 16.36 10.34
N GLY A 286 -11.32 15.21 10.96
CA GLY A 286 -11.73 15.14 12.36
C GLY A 286 -13.24 15.24 12.58
N ALA A 287 -14.01 15.57 11.55
CA ALA A 287 -15.45 15.76 11.71
C ALA A 287 -16.22 14.43 11.83
N VAL A 288 -15.58 13.30 11.52
CA VAL A 288 -16.26 12.01 11.72
C VAL A 288 -16.51 11.72 13.21
N PHE A 289 -15.70 12.32 14.07
CA PHE A 289 -15.89 12.17 15.53
C PHE A 289 -16.92 13.16 16.02
N GLY A 290 -17.65 12.77 17.08
CA GLY A 290 -18.65 13.67 17.63
C GLY A 290 -18.04 14.94 18.20
N PRO A 291 -18.85 16.01 18.31
CA PRO A 291 -18.28 17.28 18.79
C PRO A 291 -17.78 17.21 20.23
N HIS A 292 -18.27 16.28 21.02
CA HIS A 292 -17.85 16.11 22.41
C HIS A 292 -16.91 14.94 22.61
N THR A 293 -16.58 14.20 21.56
CA THR A 293 -15.65 13.07 21.64
C THR A 293 -14.27 13.58 22.04
N ARG A 294 -13.69 13.00 23.06
CA ARG A 294 -12.33 13.35 23.50
C ARG A 294 -11.35 12.44 22.75
N LEU A 295 -10.32 13.05 22.15
CA LEU A 295 -9.44 12.35 21.23
C LEU A 295 -8.08 12.06 21.86
N ILE A 296 -7.61 10.84 21.66
CA ILE A 296 -6.25 10.41 21.95
C ILE A 296 -5.61 10.02 20.61
N VAL A 297 -4.43 10.54 20.32
CA VAL A 297 -3.71 10.21 19.09
C VAL A 297 -2.47 9.42 19.46
N ALA A 298 -2.25 8.28 18.80
CA ALA A 298 -1.04 7.49 18.94
C ALA A 298 -0.47 7.20 17.57
N ASP A 299 0.83 7.44 17.38
CA ASP A 299 1.47 7.15 16.12
C ASP A 299 2.97 6.99 16.36
N ARG A 300 3.69 6.60 15.30
CA ARG A 300 5.12 6.40 15.38
C ARG A 300 5.85 7.73 15.55
N VAL A 301 5.38 8.78 14.88
CA VAL A 301 5.96 10.12 15.00
C VAL A 301 4.81 11.14 14.96
N ALA A 302 5.09 12.33 15.43
CA ALA A 302 4.13 13.42 15.33
C ALA A 302 3.89 13.77 13.86
N PRO A 303 2.64 14.06 13.48
CA PRO A 303 2.37 14.43 12.09
C PRO A 303 2.96 15.79 11.76
N GLU A 304 3.28 15.99 10.48
CA GLU A 304 3.73 17.31 10.03
C GLU A 304 2.60 18.32 10.00
N ARG A 305 1.38 17.84 9.71
CA ARG A 305 0.21 18.71 9.68
C ARG A 305 -0.35 18.88 11.08
N LYS A 306 -0.91 20.05 11.35
CA LYS A 306 -1.63 20.25 12.60
C LYS A 306 -2.84 19.36 12.69
N HIS A 307 -3.15 18.89 13.90
CA HIS A 307 -4.42 18.22 14.11
C HIS A 307 -5.57 19.20 13.87
N PRO A 308 -6.63 18.78 13.17
CA PRO A 308 -7.70 19.73 12.83
C PRO A 308 -8.62 20.07 13.99
N ARG A 309 -8.47 19.41 15.15
CA ARG A 309 -9.27 19.72 16.34
C ARG A 309 -8.46 19.33 17.57
N PRO A 310 -8.89 19.77 18.76
CA PRO A 310 -8.11 19.49 19.98
C PRO A 310 -7.95 18.01 20.27
N VAL A 311 -6.77 17.65 20.74
CA VAL A 311 -6.40 16.27 21.10
C VAL A 311 -6.00 16.28 22.58
N GLU A 312 -6.62 15.43 23.39
CA GLU A 312 -6.40 15.40 24.83
C GLU A 312 -5.05 14.81 25.22
N ALA A 313 -4.58 13.82 24.45
CA ALA A 313 -3.30 13.19 24.70
C ALA A 313 -2.68 12.77 23.38
N GLN A 314 -1.38 13.00 23.25
CA GLN A 314 -0.63 12.67 22.05
C GLN A 314 0.51 11.75 22.42
N LEU A 315 0.56 10.55 21.83
CA LEU A 315 1.50 9.51 22.18
C LEU A 315 2.29 9.14 20.93
N TYR A 316 3.57 9.48 20.91
CA TYR A 316 4.41 9.20 19.74
C TYR A 316 5.59 8.35 20.15
N GLY A 317 5.87 7.32 19.36
CA GLY A 317 6.96 6.41 19.63
C GLY A 317 6.62 5.00 19.18
N ASP A 318 7.24 4.04 19.84
CA ASP A 318 7.05 2.63 19.52
C ASP A 318 5.61 2.22 19.79
N LEU A 319 4.86 1.89 18.74
CA LEU A 319 3.44 1.57 18.89
C LEU A 319 3.20 0.31 19.73
N MET A 320 4.09 -0.68 19.63
CA MET A 320 3.94 -1.86 20.49
C MET A 320 3.98 -1.46 21.97
N THR A 321 4.93 -0.61 22.34
CA THR A 321 5.06 -0.14 23.71
C THR A 321 3.86 0.69 24.15
N ILE A 322 3.43 1.62 23.28
CA ILE A 322 2.30 2.50 23.60
C ILE A 322 1.03 1.67 23.83
N LEU A 323 0.72 0.77 22.90
CA LEU A 323 -0.51 0.01 22.99
C LEU A 323 -0.49 -0.97 24.16
N ALA A 324 0.67 -1.57 24.44
CA ALA A 324 0.80 -2.46 25.60
C ALA A 324 0.61 -1.70 26.91
N ALA A 325 1.13 -0.49 27.00
CA ALA A 325 0.94 0.33 28.21
C ALA A 325 -0.52 0.71 28.40
N LEU A 326 -1.19 1.12 27.31
CA LEU A 326 -2.60 1.47 27.40
C LEU A 326 -3.49 0.27 27.78
N ALA A 327 -3.07 -0.94 27.44
CA ALA A 327 -3.85 -2.14 27.76
C ALA A 327 -3.95 -2.36 29.26
N THR A 328 -3.11 -1.76 30.08
CA THR A 328 -3.16 -1.89 31.53
C THR A 328 -4.07 -0.85 32.19
N ALA A 329 -4.74 0.01 31.41
CA ALA A 329 -5.50 1.11 31.97
C ALA A 329 -6.68 0.67 32.85
N GLY A 330 -7.24 -0.49 32.56
CA GLY A 330 -8.47 -0.91 33.20
C GLY A 330 -9.65 -0.15 32.64
N GLY A 331 -10.81 -0.40 33.14
CA GLY A 331 -11.95 0.35 32.64
C GLY A 331 -13.28 -0.26 33.02
N GLY A 332 -14.30 0.38 32.53
CA GLY A 332 -15.67 -0.01 32.82
C GLY A 332 -16.20 -1.09 31.92
N ASP A 333 -17.49 -1.32 32.12
CA ASP A 333 -18.25 -2.30 31.34
C ASP A 333 -18.79 -1.60 30.09
N HIS A 334 -18.45 -2.11 28.92
CA HIS A 334 -18.91 -1.53 27.67
C HIS A 334 -19.91 -2.41 26.94
N ARG A 335 -20.52 -3.39 27.66
CA ARG A 335 -21.38 -4.36 26.98
C ARG A 335 -22.54 -3.71 26.25
N ASP A 336 -23.20 -2.72 26.88
CA ASP A 336 -24.31 -2.06 26.21
C ASP A 336 -23.89 -1.35 24.94
N TRP A 337 -22.75 -0.68 24.99
CA TRP A 337 -22.20 0.02 23.82
C TRP A 337 -21.86 -0.96 22.71
N ILE A 338 -21.17 -2.04 23.06
CA ILE A 338 -20.79 -3.07 22.09
C ILE A 338 -22.06 -3.70 21.48
N ASP A 339 -23.06 -4.00 22.30
CA ASP A 339 -24.32 -4.56 21.81
C ASP A 339 -25.03 -3.60 20.88
N GLU A 340 -25.03 -2.31 21.21
CA GLU A 340 -25.64 -1.30 20.36
C GLU A 340 -24.97 -1.27 18.98
N LEU A 341 -23.63 -1.30 18.96
CA LEU A 341 -22.89 -1.32 17.69
C LEU A 341 -23.14 -2.64 16.95
N ARG A 342 -23.24 -3.75 17.67
CA ARG A 342 -23.49 -5.03 17.02
C ARG A 342 -24.87 -5.04 16.37
N THR A 343 -25.86 -4.51 17.02
CA THR A 343 -27.20 -4.37 16.44
C THR A 343 -27.15 -3.53 15.17
N ALA A 344 -26.44 -2.43 15.22
CA ALA A 344 -26.24 -1.61 14.04
C ALA A 344 -25.49 -2.34 12.93
N UNK A 345 -24.53 -3.21 13.19
CA UNK A 345 -23.81 -3.91 12.28
C UNK A 345 -24.65 -4.85 11.56
N UNK A 346 -25.50 -5.31 12.16
CA UNK A 346 -26.36 -6.16 11.71
C UNK A 346 -27.27 -5.60 10.80
N ALA A 347 -27.90 -4.48 11.21
CA ALA A 347 -28.83 -3.74 10.35
C ALA A 347 -28.15 -3.28 9.07
N ALA A 348 -26.93 -2.79 9.18
CA ALA A 348 -26.19 -2.32 8.00
C ALA A 348 -25.92 -3.44 7.01
N ARG A 349 -25.59 -4.62 7.49
CA ARG A 349 -25.38 -5.77 6.60
C ARG A 349 -26.69 -6.18 5.92
N ALA A 350 -27.78 -6.17 6.64
CA ALA A 350 -29.09 -6.48 6.08
C ALA A 350 -29.50 -5.48 5.01
N ALA A 351 -29.18 -4.24 5.22
CA ALA A 351 -29.49 -3.19 4.25
C ALA A 351 -28.80 -3.39 2.91
N UNK A 352 -27.86 -4.13 2.90
CA UNK A 352 -27.14 -4.37 1.72
C UNK A 352 -27.60 -5.57 1.01
N UNK A 353 -28.41 -6.13 1.34
CA UNK A 353 -28.84 -7.27 0.90
C UNK A 353 -29.39 -7.26 -0.40
N ALA A 354 -30.29 -6.33 -0.66
CA ALA A 354 -30.92 -6.19 -1.98
C ALA A 354 -29.88 -5.96 -3.08
N GLU A 355 -28.94 -5.09 -2.81
CA GLU A 355 -27.89 -4.80 -3.80
C GLU A 355 -27.02 -6.03 -4.06
N LEU A 356 -26.72 -6.78 -3.02
CA LEU A 356 -25.89 -7.98 -3.18
C LEU A 356 -26.58 -9.06 -3.99
N ALA A 357 -27.91 -9.05 -4.01
CA ALA A 357 -28.71 -10.02 -4.77
C ALA A 357 -29.26 -9.47 -6.07
N ASP A 358 -28.87 -8.26 -6.45
CA ASP A 358 -29.40 -7.58 -7.63
C ASP A 358 -29.09 -8.39 -8.90
N ASP A 359 -30.12 -8.65 -9.71
CA ASP A 359 -29.99 -9.46 -10.92
C ASP A 359 -29.94 -8.65 -12.21
N ARG A 360 -29.74 -7.35 -12.10
CA ARG A 360 -29.75 -6.50 -13.31
C ARG A 360 -28.63 -6.89 -14.28
N VAL A 361 -28.84 -6.52 -15.52
CA VAL A 361 -27.88 -6.67 -16.61
C VAL A 361 -27.77 -5.30 -17.29
N PRO A 362 -26.58 -4.69 -17.35
CA PRO A 362 -25.29 -5.16 -16.80
C PRO A 362 -25.32 -5.19 -15.27
N LEU A 363 -24.31 -5.81 -14.68
CA LEU A 363 -24.33 -6.13 -13.27
C LEU A 363 -24.21 -4.91 -12.34
N HIS A 364 -24.86 -4.99 -11.21
CA HIS A 364 -24.61 -4.07 -10.11
C HIS A 364 -23.25 -4.40 -9.50
N PRO A 365 -22.39 -3.42 -9.22
CA PRO A 365 -21.06 -3.75 -8.62
C PRO A 365 -21.17 -4.55 -7.33
N MET A 366 -22.16 -4.30 -6.49
CA MET A 366 -22.31 -5.04 -5.23
C MET A 366 -22.57 -6.53 -5.49
N ARG A 367 -23.28 -6.87 -6.58
CA ARG A 367 -23.50 -8.27 -6.93
C ARG A 367 -22.18 -8.95 -7.26
N VAL A 368 -21.26 -8.23 -7.90
CA VAL A 368 -19.95 -8.79 -8.22
C VAL A 368 -19.25 -9.22 -6.92
N TYR A 369 -19.26 -8.34 -5.94
CA TYR A 369 -18.60 -8.65 -4.67
C TYR A 369 -19.32 -9.74 -3.88
N ALA A 370 -20.65 -9.82 -4.02
CA ALA A 370 -21.41 -10.89 -3.37
C ALA A 370 -20.97 -12.27 -3.87
N GLU A 371 -20.64 -12.37 -5.17
CA GLU A 371 -20.18 -13.65 -5.72
C GLU A 371 -18.71 -13.91 -5.40
N LEU A 372 -17.90 -12.87 -5.37
CA LEU A 372 -16.45 -13.02 -5.16
C LEU A 372 -16.08 -13.31 -3.71
N ALA A 373 -16.69 -12.58 -2.76
CA ALA A 373 -16.26 -12.64 -1.37
C ALA A 373 -16.26 -14.06 -0.80
N PRO A 374 -17.28 -14.91 -1.07
CA PRO A 374 -17.24 -16.27 -0.51
C PRO A 374 -16.12 -17.14 -1.06
N MET A 375 -15.51 -16.76 -2.19
CA MET A 375 -14.42 -17.53 -2.79
C MET A 375 -13.06 -17.17 -2.24
N LEU A 376 -12.98 -16.12 -1.42
CA LEU A 376 -11.70 -15.64 -0.92
C LEU A 376 -11.29 -16.39 0.35
N ASP A 377 -10.04 -16.82 0.38
CA ASP A 377 -9.47 -17.43 1.58
C ASP A 377 -9.34 -16.38 2.68
N ARG A 378 -9.28 -16.84 3.93
CA ARG A 378 -9.10 -15.91 5.06
C ARG A 378 -7.79 -15.14 4.96
N ASP A 379 -6.76 -15.71 4.35
CA ASP A 379 -5.47 -15.04 4.19
C ASP A 379 -5.26 -14.51 2.77
N ALA A 380 -6.32 -14.39 1.98
CA ALA A 380 -6.20 -13.80 0.64
C ALA A 380 -5.67 -12.38 0.75
N ILE A 381 -4.83 -12.01 -0.21
CA ILE A 381 -4.36 -10.63 -0.31
C ILE A 381 -5.23 -9.94 -1.36
N VAL A 382 -5.91 -8.90 -0.91
CA VAL A 382 -6.85 -8.15 -1.75
C VAL A 382 -6.20 -6.84 -2.13
N VAL A 383 -6.03 -6.63 -3.44
CA VAL A 383 -5.42 -5.43 -3.99
C VAL A 383 -6.52 -4.61 -4.66
N ILE A 384 -6.61 -3.34 -4.29
CA ILE A 384 -7.65 -2.44 -4.77
C ILE A 384 -6.99 -1.33 -5.58
N ASP A 385 -7.30 -1.24 -6.86
CA ASP A 385 -6.87 -0.09 -7.64
C ASP A 385 -7.91 1.03 -7.46
N ALA A 386 -7.48 2.27 -7.64
CA ALA A 386 -8.34 3.42 -7.38
C ALA A 386 -9.52 3.47 -8.36
N GLY A 387 -10.64 4.00 -7.89
CA GLY A 387 -11.84 4.15 -8.70
C GLY A 387 -13.08 3.67 -7.97
N ASP A 388 -14.24 3.84 -8.61
CA ASP A 388 -15.50 3.50 -7.97
C ASP A 388 -15.65 2.01 -7.70
N PHE A 389 -15.24 1.18 -8.67
CA PHE A 389 -15.40 -0.27 -8.50
C PHE A 389 -14.64 -0.76 -7.27
N GLY A 390 -13.38 -0.34 -7.14
CA GLY A 390 -12.60 -0.72 -5.96
C GLY A 390 -13.20 -0.20 -4.67
N SER A 391 -13.82 0.97 -4.71
CA SER A 391 -14.42 1.56 -3.51
C SER A 391 -15.53 0.68 -2.94
N TYR A 392 -16.28 -0.03 -3.79
CA TYR A 392 -17.33 -0.95 -3.31
C TYR A 392 -16.75 -2.13 -2.52
N ALA A 393 -15.52 -2.51 -2.80
CA ALA A 393 -14.92 -3.68 -2.13
C ALA A 393 -14.93 -3.54 -0.61
N GLY A 394 -14.66 -2.34 -0.12
CA GLY A 394 -14.62 -2.11 1.32
C GLY A 394 -15.96 -2.26 2.01
N ARG A 395 -17.06 -2.25 1.25
CA ARG A 395 -18.40 -2.43 1.80
C ARG A 395 -18.80 -3.89 1.94
N VAL A 396 -18.05 -4.80 1.29
CA VAL A 396 -18.46 -6.22 1.24
C VAL A 396 -17.38 -7.17 1.74
N ILE A 397 -16.12 -6.95 1.34
CA ILE A 397 -15.06 -7.89 1.65
C ILE A 397 -14.57 -7.65 3.08
N ASP A 398 -14.63 -8.70 3.89
CA ASP A 398 -14.10 -8.66 5.24
C ASP A 398 -12.63 -9.06 5.26
N SER A 399 -11.89 -8.51 6.23
CA SER A 399 -10.47 -8.82 6.39
C SER A 399 -10.26 -9.57 7.70
N TYR A 400 -9.46 -10.64 7.62
CA TYR A 400 -9.24 -11.51 8.77
C TYR A 400 -7.82 -11.51 9.26
N ARG A 401 -6.87 -10.99 8.46
CA ARG A 401 -5.47 -10.87 8.82
C ARG A 401 -4.95 -9.51 8.44
N PRO A 402 -4.06 -8.94 9.24
CA PRO A 402 -3.46 -7.65 8.84
C PRO A 402 -2.51 -7.83 7.67
N GLY A 403 -2.24 -6.74 6.96
CA GLY A 403 -1.31 -6.76 5.85
C GLY A 403 -1.85 -7.41 4.59
N CYS A 404 -3.16 -7.65 4.51
CA CYS A 404 -3.77 -8.33 3.37
C CYS A 404 -4.68 -7.43 2.56
N TRP A 405 -4.68 -6.13 2.82
CA TRP A 405 -5.51 -5.16 2.12
C TRP A 405 -4.59 -4.08 1.57
N LEU A 406 -4.40 -4.05 0.24
CA LEU A 406 -3.47 -3.14 -0.40
C LEU A 406 -4.23 -2.21 -1.31
N ASP A 407 -4.50 -0.99 -0.86
CA ASP A 407 -5.18 -0.01 -1.69
C ASP A 407 -4.22 1.12 -2.09
N SER A 408 -4.71 2.05 -2.90
CA SER A 408 -3.88 3.13 -3.44
C SER A 408 -3.38 4.11 -2.38
N GLY A 409 -4.08 4.19 -1.25
CA GLY A 409 -3.72 5.14 -0.22
C GLY A 409 -4.14 6.57 -0.56
N PRO A 410 -3.70 7.54 0.24
CA PRO A 410 -4.20 8.92 0.10
C PRO A 410 -3.74 9.64 -1.16
N PHE A 411 -2.65 9.19 -1.80
CA PHE A 411 -2.21 9.85 -3.03
C PHE A 411 -3.10 9.49 -4.22
N GLY A 412 -3.75 8.34 -4.18
CA GLY A 412 -4.82 8.02 -5.10
C GLY A 412 -4.42 7.75 -6.54
N CYS A 413 -3.24 7.18 -6.77
CA CYS A 413 -2.83 6.81 -8.12
C CYS A 413 -3.75 5.75 -8.70
N LEU A 414 -4.10 5.90 -9.98
CA LEU A 414 -4.65 4.79 -10.74
C LEU A 414 -3.51 4.01 -11.38
N GLY A 415 -3.72 2.71 -11.56
CA GLY A 415 -2.73 1.87 -12.21
C GLY A 415 -1.74 1.21 -11.28
N SER A 416 -1.89 1.41 -9.96
CA SER A 416 -1.00 0.78 -8.99
C SER A 416 -1.25 -0.72 -8.84
N GLY A 417 -2.45 -1.18 -9.20
CA GLY A 417 -2.90 -2.51 -8.88
C GLY A 417 -2.00 -3.64 -9.36
N PRO A 418 -1.66 -3.68 -10.66
CA PRO A 418 -0.82 -4.79 -11.13
C PRO A 418 0.54 -4.85 -10.47
N GLY A 419 1.16 -3.71 -10.16
CA GLY A 419 2.43 -3.71 -9.44
C GLY A 419 2.29 -4.30 -8.03
N TYR A 420 1.30 -3.84 -7.30
CA TYR A 420 1.06 -4.38 -5.96
C TYR A 420 0.77 -5.88 -6.01
N ALA A 421 -0.06 -6.30 -6.97
CA ALA A 421 -0.44 -7.71 -7.07
C ALA A 421 0.75 -8.59 -7.47
N LEU A 422 1.59 -8.09 -8.37
CA LEU A 422 2.81 -8.78 -8.76
C LEU A 422 3.68 -9.04 -7.53
N ALA A 423 3.93 -8.01 -6.76
CA ALA A 423 4.77 -8.12 -5.57
C ALA A 423 4.14 -9.06 -4.55
N ALA A 424 2.84 -8.93 -4.33
CA ALA A 424 2.16 -9.76 -3.33
C ALA A 424 2.27 -11.23 -3.67
N LYS A 425 2.06 -11.58 -4.92
CA LYS A 425 2.15 -12.99 -5.33
C LYS A 425 3.58 -13.50 -5.38
N UNK A 426 4.50 -12.58 -5.71
CA UNK A 426 5.78 -12.85 -5.68
C UNK A 426 6.24 -13.10 -4.38
N ALA A 427 5.80 -12.40 -3.27
CA ALA A 427 6.26 -12.55 -1.89
C ALA A 427 5.53 -13.67 -1.15
N ARG A 428 4.29 -13.93 -1.52
CA ARG A 428 3.45 -14.94 -0.87
C ARG A 428 2.84 -15.84 -1.93
N PRO A 429 3.63 -16.68 -2.56
CA PRO A 429 3.11 -17.49 -3.68
C PRO A 429 2.03 -18.47 -3.28
N GLU A 430 1.96 -18.84 -2.00
CA GLU A 430 0.95 -19.79 -1.54
C GLU A 430 -0.40 -19.13 -1.27
N ARG A 431 -0.46 -17.81 -1.24
CA ARG A 431 -1.72 -17.12 -0.93
C ARG A 431 -2.46 -16.73 -2.20
N GLN A 432 -3.77 -16.68 -2.07
CA GLN A 432 -4.62 -16.15 -3.12
C GLN A 432 -4.42 -14.63 -3.20
N VAL A 433 -4.19 -14.11 -4.41
CA VAL A 433 -4.07 -12.67 -4.63
C VAL A 433 -5.12 -12.27 -5.65
N VAL A 434 -6.01 -11.35 -5.26
CA VAL A 434 -7.04 -10.85 -6.15
C VAL A 434 -6.87 -9.34 -6.32
N LEU A 435 -7.01 -8.89 -7.56
CA LEU A 435 -6.90 -7.47 -7.90
C LEU A 435 -8.25 -6.96 -8.39
N LEU A 436 -8.77 -5.93 -7.73
CA LEU A 436 -10.06 -5.35 -8.05
C LEU A 436 -9.82 -3.97 -8.67
N GLN A 437 -10.26 -3.80 -9.90
CA GLN A 437 -9.98 -2.55 -10.62
C GLN A 437 -11.10 -2.21 -11.58
N GLY A 438 -11.25 -0.93 -11.84
CA GLY A 438 -12.16 -0.49 -12.89
C GLY A 438 -11.51 -0.56 -14.26
N ASP A 439 -12.33 -0.38 -15.29
CA ASP A 439 -11.80 -0.37 -16.65
C ASP A 439 -10.87 0.82 -16.89
N GLY A 440 -11.13 1.95 -16.27
CA GLY A 440 -10.23 3.10 -16.38
C GLY A 440 -8.86 2.80 -15.83
N ALA A 441 -8.80 2.21 -14.63
CA ALA A 441 -7.53 1.85 -14.01
C ALA A 441 -6.77 0.83 -14.87
N PHE A 442 -7.49 -0.14 -15.44
CA PHE A 442 -6.84 -1.14 -16.29
C PHE A 442 -6.10 -0.49 -17.46
N GLY A 443 -6.66 0.60 -17.98
CA GLY A 443 -6.02 1.29 -19.09
C GLY A 443 -4.64 1.85 -18.77
N PHE A 444 -4.33 2.09 -17.49
CA PHE A 444 -3.01 2.59 -17.11
C PHE A 444 -1.94 1.51 -17.19
N SER A 445 -2.27 0.27 -16.84
CA SER A 445 -1.23 -0.73 -16.63
C SER A 445 -1.65 -2.13 -17.05
N GLY A 446 -2.65 -2.25 -17.92
CA GLY A 446 -3.10 -3.57 -18.37
C GLY A 446 -2.05 -4.35 -19.14
N MET A 447 -1.11 -3.66 -19.82
CA MET A 447 -0.04 -4.38 -20.50
C MET A 447 0.85 -5.17 -19.57
N GLU A 448 0.75 -4.94 -18.27
CA GLU A 448 1.52 -5.70 -17.29
C GLU A 448 1.05 -7.15 -17.16
N TRP A 449 -0.05 -7.52 -17.81
CA TRP A 449 -0.38 -8.94 -17.91
C TRP A 449 0.74 -9.71 -18.60
N ASP A 450 1.44 -9.06 -19.56
CA ASP A 450 2.67 -9.63 -20.12
C ASP A 450 3.68 -9.93 -19.01
N THR A 451 3.87 -9.00 -18.10
CA THR A 451 4.80 -9.17 -16.98
C THR A 451 4.39 -10.35 -16.10
N LEU A 452 3.12 -10.38 -15.72
CA LEU A 452 2.62 -11.46 -14.87
C LEU A 452 2.79 -12.82 -15.54
N VAL A 453 2.55 -12.89 -16.85
CA VAL A 453 2.70 -14.14 -17.60
C VAL A 453 4.17 -14.55 -17.68
N ARG A 454 5.06 -13.61 -18.04
CA ARG A 454 6.49 -13.93 -18.17
C ARG A 454 7.09 -14.44 -16.87
N HIS A 455 6.66 -13.86 -15.74
CA HIS A 455 7.21 -14.23 -14.44
C HIS A 455 6.37 -15.29 -13.73
N ARG A 456 5.32 -15.80 -14.39
CA ARG A 456 4.48 -16.89 -13.89
C ARG A 456 3.84 -16.53 -12.54
N VAL A 457 3.13 -15.42 -12.53
CA VAL A 457 2.54 -14.88 -11.31
C VAL A 457 1.01 -14.92 -11.47
N PRO A 458 0.33 -15.95 -10.98
CA PRO A 458 -1.09 -16.14 -11.26
C PRO A 458 -1.99 -15.31 -10.35
N VAL A 459 -2.10 -14.04 -10.67
CA VAL A 459 -3.01 -13.10 -10.03
C VAL A 459 -4.36 -13.16 -10.76
N VAL A 460 -5.46 -13.12 -10.02
CA VAL A 460 -6.78 -13.01 -10.63
C VAL A 460 -7.27 -11.57 -10.46
N SER A 461 -7.57 -10.91 -11.59
CA SER A 461 -8.15 -9.58 -11.53
C SER A 461 -9.61 -9.63 -11.94
N VAL A 462 -10.45 -8.91 -11.19
CA VAL A 462 -11.84 -8.69 -11.56
C VAL A 462 -11.97 -7.23 -11.96
N ILE A 463 -12.41 -6.98 -13.19
CA ILE A 463 -12.61 -5.63 -13.70
C ILE A 463 -14.09 -5.29 -13.65
N GLY A 464 -14.43 -4.19 -12.99
CA GLY A 464 -15.77 -3.62 -13.09
C GLY A 464 -15.79 -2.68 -14.28
N ASN A 465 -16.35 -3.13 -15.40
CA ASN A 465 -16.27 -2.44 -16.67
C ASN A 465 -17.59 -1.70 -16.92
N ASN A 466 -17.65 -0.44 -16.49
CA ASN A 466 -18.84 0.38 -16.72
C ASN A 466 -18.67 1.39 -17.87
N GLY A 467 -17.48 1.46 -18.47
CA GLY A 467 -17.25 2.32 -19.63
C GLY A 467 -17.20 3.80 -19.33
N ILE A 468 -17.03 4.19 -18.07
CA ILE A 468 -17.00 5.59 -17.68
C ILE A 468 -15.96 5.81 -16.57
N TRP A 469 -15.64 7.09 -16.36
CA TRP A 469 -14.92 7.52 -15.17
C TRP A 469 -15.99 7.92 -14.13
N ALA A 470 -16.45 6.94 -13.35
CA ALA A 470 -17.67 7.13 -12.56
C ALA A 470 -17.51 8.15 -11.43
N LEU A 471 -16.33 8.17 -10.78
CA LEU A 471 -16.12 9.12 -9.69
C LEU A 471 -16.00 10.56 -10.18
N GLU A 472 -15.87 10.76 -11.48
CA GLU A 472 -15.88 12.08 -12.10
C GLU A 472 -17.22 12.37 -12.78
N LYS A 473 -17.79 11.38 -13.49
CA LYS A 473 -19.00 11.60 -14.26
C LYS A 473 -20.19 11.96 -13.37
N HIS A 474 -20.44 11.14 -12.37
CA HIS A 474 -21.63 11.35 -11.54
C HIS A 474 -21.59 12.67 -10.76
N PRO A 475 -20.49 13.03 -10.11
CA PRO A 475 -20.44 14.33 -9.43
C PRO A 475 -20.53 15.51 -10.39
N MET A 476 -19.92 15.41 -11.57
CA MET A 476 -19.99 16.52 -12.51
C MET A 476 -21.41 16.74 -12.99
N GLU A 477 -22.14 15.64 -13.28
CA GLU A 477 -23.54 15.75 -13.67
C GLU A 477 -24.37 16.37 -12.56
N GLN A 478 -24.08 16.02 -11.31
CA GLN A 478 -24.79 16.58 -10.17
C GLN A 478 -24.54 18.08 -10.03
N LEU A 479 -23.28 18.50 -10.24
CA LEU A 479 -22.90 19.90 -10.07
C LEU A 479 -23.36 20.79 -11.22
N TYR A 480 -23.28 20.28 -12.46
CA TYR A 480 -23.45 21.11 -13.65
C TYR A 480 -24.57 20.66 -14.57
N GLY A 481 -25.16 19.49 -14.35
CA GLY A 481 -26.20 18.96 -15.21
C GLY A 481 -25.67 18.25 -16.45
N TYR A 482 -24.37 18.13 -16.60
CA TYR A 482 -23.76 17.41 -17.71
C TYR A 482 -22.38 16.95 -17.30
N SER A 483 -21.73 16.12 -18.13
CA SER A 483 -20.35 15.73 -17.90
C SER A 483 -19.58 15.78 -19.21
N VAL A 484 -18.26 16.00 -19.07
CA VAL A 484 -17.32 15.93 -20.19
C VAL A 484 -16.10 15.15 -19.73
N VAL A 485 -15.36 14.59 -20.67
CA VAL A 485 -14.10 13.86 -20.42
C VAL A 485 -14.31 12.72 -19.43
N ALA A 486 -15.50 12.13 -19.42
CA ALA A 486 -15.84 11.10 -18.43
C ALA A 486 -16.32 9.80 -19.08
N GLU A 487 -16.19 9.66 -20.38
CA GLU A 487 -16.63 8.46 -21.11
C GLU A 487 -15.45 7.66 -21.58
N LEU A 488 -15.54 6.34 -21.45
CA LEU A 488 -14.64 5.40 -22.10
C LEU A 488 -15.46 4.65 -23.16
N ARG A 489 -14.79 3.77 -23.89
CA ARG A 489 -15.51 2.94 -24.88
C ARG A 489 -16.28 1.85 -24.14
N PRO A 490 -17.61 1.77 -24.31
CA PRO A 490 -18.35 0.72 -23.60
C PRO A 490 -17.99 -0.67 -24.09
N GLY A 491 -17.97 -1.62 -23.16
CA GLY A 491 -17.82 -3.03 -23.51
C GLY A 491 -16.47 -3.45 -24.02
N THR A 492 -15.43 -2.65 -23.80
CA THR A 492 -14.09 -3.01 -24.27
C THR A 492 -13.68 -4.37 -23.71
N ARG A 493 -13.07 -5.17 -24.57
CA ARG A 493 -12.77 -6.56 -24.27
C ARG A 493 -11.41 -6.71 -23.61
N TYR A 494 -11.31 -6.29 -22.36
CA TYR A 494 -10.05 -6.40 -21.60
C TYR A 494 -9.66 -7.85 -21.33
N ASP A 495 -10.66 -8.74 -21.33
CA ASP A 495 -10.39 -10.16 -21.22
C ASP A 495 -9.60 -10.68 -22.43
N GLU A 496 -9.88 -10.15 -23.62
CA GLU A 496 -9.10 -10.53 -24.80
C GLU A 496 -7.70 -9.95 -24.77
N VAL A 497 -7.53 -8.76 -24.16
CA VAL A 497 -6.17 -8.24 -23.97
C VAL A 497 -5.35 -9.22 -23.12
N ALA A 498 -5.92 -9.70 -22.02
CA ALA A 498 -5.23 -10.67 -21.18
C ALA A 498 -4.87 -11.93 -21.94
N ARG A 499 -5.81 -12.44 -22.74
CA ARG A 499 -5.55 -13.63 -23.57
C ARG A 499 -4.44 -13.39 -24.57
N ALA A 500 -4.45 -12.22 -25.21
CA ALA A 500 -3.44 -11.88 -26.22
C ALA A 500 -2.04 -11.85 -25.60
N LEU A 501 -1.96 -11.52 -24.32
CA LEU A 501 -0.68 -11.45 -23.59
C LEU A 501 -0.30 -12.78 -22.96
N GLY A 502 -1.13 -13.83 -23.15
CA GLY A 502 -0.82 -15.16 -22.64
C GLY A 502 -1.53 -15.56 -21.36
N GLY A 503 -2.43 -14.71 -20.86
CA GLY A 503 -3.18 -15.01 -19.65
C GLY A 503 -4.53 -15.64 -19.92
N HIS A 504 -5.32 -15.75 -18.87
CA HIS A 504 -6.68 -16.29 -18.92
C HIS A 504 -7.68 -15.12 -18.92
N GLY A 505 -8.64 -15.15 -19.82
CA GLY A 505 -9.62 -14.08 -19.91
C GLY A 505 -11.04 -14.60 -19.94
N GLU A 506 -11.93 -13.93 -19.19
CA GLU A 506 -13.35 -14.23 -19.14
C GLU A 506 -14.15 -12.97 -19.34
N LEU A 507 -15.24 -13.05 -20.10
CA LEU A 507 -16.21 -11.96 -20.21
C LEU A 507 -17.46 -12.36 -19.45
N VAL A 508 -17.96 -11.49 -18.57
CA VAL A 508 -19.19 -11.72 -17.83
C VAL A 508 -20.15 -10.59 -18.15
N ALA A 509 -21.32 -10.94 -18.73
CA ALA A 509 -22.34 -9.96 -19.11
C ALA A 509 -23.59 -10.06 -18.27
N ALA A 510 -23.77 -11.14 -17.50
CA ALA A 510 -24.96 -11.36 -16.69
C ALA A 510 -24.57 -12.05 -15.38
N PRO A 511 -25.35 -11.84 -14.31
CA PRO A 511 -24.97 -12.37 -13.00
C PRO A 511 -24.72 -13.87 -12.94
N GLY A 512 -25.51 -14.67 -13.67
CA GLY A 512 -25.34 -16.12 -13.63
C GLY A 512 -24.04 -16.62 -14.21
N GLU A 513 -23.35 -15.80 -15.01
CA GLU A 513 -22.08 -16.18 -15.62
C GLU A 513 -20.89 -15.94 -14.67
N LEU A 514 -21.09 -15.19 -13.60
CA LEU A 514 -19.97 -14.68 -12.82
C LEU A 514 -19.28 -15.76 -12.00
N ARG A 515 -20.04 -16.52 -11.19
CA ARG A 515 -19.40 -17.55 -10.37
C ARG A 515 -18.62 -18.56 -11.18
N PRO A 516 -19.17 -19.13 -12.28
CA PRO A 516 -18.37 -20.07 -13.08
C PRO A 516 -17.11 -19.41 -13.66
N ALA A 517 -17.20 -18.16 -14.09
CA ALA A 517 -16.02 -17.47 -14.63
C ALA A 517 -14.95 -17.28 -13.56
N LEU A 518 -15.36 -16.89 -12.35
CA LEU A 518 -14.40 -16.75 -11.24
C LEU A 518 -13.75 -18.09 -10.91
N GLU A 519 -14.55 -19.16 -10.87
CA GLU A 519 -14.02 -20.49 -10.58
C GLU A 519 -12.96 -20.90 -11.62
N ARG A 520 -13.26 -20.68 -12.90
CA ARG A 520 -12.31 -21.01 -13.95
C ARG A 520 -11.03 -20.17 -13.85
N ALA A 521 -11.19 -18.89 -13.53
CA ALA A 521 -10.03 -17.99 -13.41
C ALA A 521 -9.11 -18.43 -12.27
N PHE A 522 -9.68 -18.70 -11.10
CA PHE A 522 -8.87 -19.14 -9.97
C PHE A 522 -8.24 -20.52 -10.22
N ALA A 523 -8.91 -21.38 -10.96
CA ALA A 523 -8.38 -22.71 -11.24
C ALA A 523 -7.36 -22.73 -12.36
N SER A 524 -7.26 -21.67 -13.16
CA SER A 524 -6.44 -21.68 -14.37
C SER A 524 -4.94 -21.76 -14.12
N GLY A 525 -4.47 -21.29 -12.97
CA GLY A 525 -3.05 -21.22 -12.72
C GLY A 525 -2.32 -20.15 -13.53
N LEU A 526 -3.08 -19.28 -14.20
CA LEU A 526 -2.54 -18.22 -15.05
C LEU A 526 -2.94 -16.86 -14.49
N PRO A 527 -2.20 -15.82 -14.83
CA PRO A 527 -2.72 -14.47 -14.59
C PRO A 527 -4.03 -14.31 -15.36
N ALA A 528 -5.07 -13.89 -14.67
CA ALA A 528 -6.41 -13.91 -15.22
C ALA A 528 -7.10 -12.57 -15.11
N VAL A 529 -7.95 -12.28 -16.10
CA VAL A 529 -8.85 -11.12 -16.07
C VAL A 529 -10.27 -11.63 -16.23
N VAL A 530 -11.12 -11.32 -15.25
CA VAL A 530 -12.55 -11.53 -15.34
C VAL A 530 -13.16 -10.15 -15.61
N ASN A 531 -13.55 -9.91 -16.85
CA ASN A 531 -14.04 -8.62 -17.33
C ASN A 531 -15.55 -8.59 -17.16
N VAL A 532 -16.05 -7.89 -16.15
CA VAL A 532 -17.47 -7.90 -15.80
C VAL A 532 -18.11 -6.60 -16.25
N LEU A 533 -19.12 -6.71 -17.11
CA LEU A 533 -19.85 -5.51 -17.55
C LEU A 533 -20.76 -5.06 -16.42
N THR A 534 -20.52 -3.85 -15.92
CA THR A 534 -21.29 -3.30 -14.81
C THR A 534 -22.11 -2.09 -15.26
N ASP A 535 -23.15 -1.81 -14.50
CA ASP A 535 -24.15 -0.79 -14.86
C ASP A 535 -23.58 0.62 -14.65
N PRO A 536 -23.43 1.40 -15.72
CA PRO A 536 -22.87 2.75 -15.57
C PRO A 536 -23.77 3.73 -14.83
N THR A 537 -25.05 3.40 -14.63
CA THR A 537 -25.95 4.30 -13.91
C THR A 537 -25.82 4.17 -12.39
N VAL A 538 -25.16 3.12 -11.90
CA VAL A 538 -24.96 2.96 -10.47
C VAL A 538 -23.83 3.87 -10.00
N ALA A 539 -24.13 4.77 -9.06
CA ALA A 539 -23.15 5.71 -8.53
C ALA A 539 -22.73 5.26 -7.13
N TYR A 540 -21.42 5.28 -6.88
CA TYR A 540 -20.92 4.98 -5.54
C TYR A 540 -21.42 6.05 -4.57
N PRO A 541 -22.06 5.65 -3.45
CA PRO A 541 -22.58 6.65 -2.52
C PRO A 541 -21.43 7.37 -1.79
N ARG A 542 -21.29 8.64 -2.07
CA ARG A 542 -20.27 9.49 -1.46
C ARG A 542 -20.94 10.69 -0.82
N ARG A 543 -20.44 11.04 0.37
CA ARG A 543 -20.90 12.25 1.03
C ARG A 543 -20.08 13.46 0.61
N SER A 544 -18.84 13.25 0.22
CA SER A 544 -17.98 14.32 -0.24
C SER A 544 -17.49 13.99 -1.63
N ASN A 545 -17.55 14.95 -2.50
CA ASN A 545 -17.16 14.75 -3.90
C ASN A 545 -15.72 15.15 -4.17
N LEU A 546 -15.20 16.05 -3.35
CA LEU A 546 -13.86 16.57 -3.53
C LEU A 546 -13.13 16.41 -2.20
N ALA A 547 -11.99 15.76 -2.23
CA ALA A 547 -11.28 15.33 -1.03
C ALA A 547 -10.88 16.44 -0.06
#